data_10d6e4b471d54a00e9c5dc54b0780ce0
#
_entry.id   10d6e4b471d54a00e9c5dc54b0780ce0
#
_cell.length_a   1.000
_cell.length_b   1.000
_cell.length_c   1.000
_cell.angle_alpha   90.00
_cell.angle_beta   90.00
_cell.angle_gamma   90.00
#
_symmetry.space_group_name_H-M   'P 1'
#
loop_
_entity.id
_entity.type
_entity.pdbx_description
1 polymer ?
#
loop_
_entity_poly.entity_id
_entity_poly.type
_entity_poly.pdbx_seq_one_letter_code
_entity_poly.pdbx_strand_id
1 'polypeptide(L)' 'PPNIQLTILVGNYAQHYYLHQKSSTKLTDTVKHYRDYLPDYFPLVHPSPRNNIWQAKNPWFKKELLPDLKELVQKILSQ' A
#
# COMPACT_ATOMS: atom_id res chain seq x y z
N PRO A 1 -3.89 25.25 6.76
CA PRO A 1 -2.72 24.38 6.70
C PRO A 1 -2.81 23.45 5.51
N PRO A 2 -1.69 23.11 4.94
CA PRO A 2 -1.72 22.14 3.88
C PRO A 2 -2.21 20.82 4.44
N ASN A 3 -3.21 20.26 3.79
CA ASN A 3 -3.72 18.96 4.19
C ASN A 3 -2.92 17.91 3.49
N ILE A 4 -2.21 17.09 4.26
CA ILE A 4 -1.59 15.89 3.70
C ILE A 4 -2.71 14.91 3.46
N GLN A 5 -2.84 14.49 2.22
CA GLN A 5 -3.82 13.48 1.83
C GLN A 5 -3.09 12.24 1.34
N LEU A 6 -3.55 11.10 1.80
CA LEU A 6 -3.01 9.82 1.36
C LEU A 6 -4.17 8.97 0.87
N THR A 7 -4.07 8.53 -0.35
CA THR A 7 -5.07 7.63 -0.93
C THR A 7 -4.55 6.20 -0.85
N ILE A 8 -5.29 5.35 -0.16
CA ILE A 8 -4.92 3.94 -0.02
C ILE A 8 -5.60 3.15 -1.13
N LEU A 9 -4.79 2.41 -1.90
CA LEU A 9 -5.27 1.62 -3.03
C LEU A 9 -5.23 0.14 -2.69
N VAL A 10 -6.38 -0.42 -2.37
CA VAL A 10 -6.48 -1.81 -1.94
C VAL A 10 -6.84 -2.70 -3.14
N GLY A 11 -5.95 -3.63 -3.45
CA GLY A 11 -6.17 -4.63 -4.49
C GLY A 11 -5.78 -4.16 -5.90
N ASN A 12 -5.78 -5.10 -6.82
CA ASN A 12 -5.32 -4.89 -8.20
C ASN A 12 -6.12 -3.85 -8.97
N TYR A 13 -7.43 -3.88 -8.84
CA TYR A 13 -8.28 -3.02 -9.65
C TYR A 13 -7.97 -1.55 -9.39
N ALA A 14 -7.96 -1.16 -8.12
CA ALA A 14 -7.67 0.23 -7.74
C ALA A 14 -6.26 0.63 -8.17
N GLN A 15 -5.29 -0.26 -7.97
CA GLN A 15 -3.91 0.04 -8.31
C GLN A 15 -3.71 0.20 -9.83
N HIS A 16 -4.27 -0.70 -10.62
CA HIS A 16 -4.17 -0.58 -12.07
C HIS A 16 -4.81 0.71 -12.57
N TYR A 17 -5.96 1.06 -12.02
CA TYR A 17 -6.69 2.24 -12.44
C TYR A 17 -5.97 3.54 -12.07
N TYR A 18 -5.66 3.71 -10.78
CA TYR A 18 -5.10 4.97 -10.30
C TYR A 18 -3.61 5.14 -10.62
N LEU A 19 -2.87 4.05 -10.72
CA LEU A 19 -1.44 4.09 -11.03
C LEU A 19 -1.15 3.94 -12.52
N HIS A 20 -2.19 3.84 -13.34
CA HIS A 20 -2.09 3.70 -14.80
C HIS A 20 -1.19 2.53 -15.21
N GLN A 21 -1.33 1.42 -14.51
CA GLN A 21 -0.51 0.25 -14.75
C GLN A 21 -1.07 -0.63 -15.85
N LYS A 22 -0.18 -1.40 -16.47
CA LYS A 22 -0.59 -2.48 -17.38
C LYS A 22 -1.31 -3.56 -16.58
N SER A 23 -2.28 -4.21 -17.21
CA SER A 23 -3.03 -5.30 -16.57
C SER A 23 -2.14 -6.47 -16.14
N SER A 24 -0.94 -6.60 -16.74
CA SER A 24 0.01 -7.64 -16.39
C SER A 24 0.82 -7.33 -15.12
N THR A 25 0.74 -6.10 -14.62
CA THR A 25 1.45 -5.71 -13.39
C THR A 25 0.88 -6.46 -12.19
N LYS A 26 1.75 -7.11 -11.44
CA LYS A 26 1.34 -7.95 -10.31
C LYS A 26 1.18 -7.13 -9.05
N LEU A 27 0.15 -7.47 -8.27
CA LEU A 27 -0.16 -6.82 -7.01
C LEU A 27 1.03 -6.83 -6.05
N THR A 28 1.67 -7.98 -5.89
CA THR A 28 2.82 -8.11 -4.98
C THR A 28 3.94 -7.15 -5.33
N ASP A 29 4.24 -7.00 -6.62
CA ASP A 29 5.31 -6.11 -7.06
C ASP A 29 4.99 -4.66 -6.74
N THR A 30 3.75 -4.25 -6.97
CA THR A 30 3.33 -2.88 -6.66
C THR A 30 3.41 -2.61 -5.16
N VAL A 31 2.88 -3.52 -4.34
CA VAL A 31 2.86 -3.35 -2.89
C VAL A 31 4.27 -3.38 -2.31
N LYS A 32 5.13 -4.24 -2.85
CA LYS A 32 6.53 -4.29 -2.43
C LYS A 32 7.26 -2.96 -2.67
N HIS A 33 6.93 -2.28 -3.75
CA HIS A 33 7.53 -0.99 -4.10
C HIS A 33 6.65 0.19 -3.70
N TYR A 34 5.93 0.07 -2.59
CA TYR A 34 4.96 1.08 -2.16
C TYR A 34 5.56 2.48 -2.00
N ARG A 35 6.83 2.57 -1.63
CA ARG A 35 7.50 3.87 -1.46
C ARG A 35 7.55 4.69 -2.73
N ASP A 36 7.54 4.03 -3.89
CA ASP A 36 7.61 4.72 -5.19
C ASP A 36 6.35 5.55 -5.48
N TYR A 37 5.25 5.25 -4.80
CA TYR A 37 3.96 5.90 -5.04
C TYR A 37 3.62 6.96 -4.00
N LEU A 38 4.43 7.04 -2.95
CA LEU A 38 4.26 8.06 -1.92
C LEU A 38 4.69 9.43 -2.45
N PRO A 39 4.13 10.51 -1.93
CA PRO A 39 3.17 10.60 -0.83
C PRO A 39 1.70 10.48 -1.25
N ASP A 40 1.41 10.33 -2.53
CA ASP A 40 0.05 10.39 -3.05
C ASP A 40 -0.74 9.11 -2.80
N TYR A 41 -0.12 7.97 -3.04
CA TYR A 41 -0.79 6.67 -2.99
C TYR A 41 -0.05 5.69 -2.11
N PHE A 42 -0.81 4.85 -1.42
CA PHE A 42 -0.26 3.74 -0.65
C PHE A 42 -0.93 2.45 -1.10
N PRO A 43 -0.27 1.64 -1.94
CA PRO A 43 -0.85 0.38 -2.40
C PRO A 43 -0.82 -0.68 -1.30
N LEU A 44 -1.94 -1.39 -1.15
CA LEU A 44 -2.10 -2.44 -0.15
C LEU A 44 -2.70 -3.69 -0.76
N VAL A 45 -2.47 -4.81 -0.10
CA VAL A 45 -3.20 -6.04 -0.38
C VAL A 45 -4.53 -6.02 0.39
N HIS A 46 -5.49 -6.78 -0.08
CA HIS A 46 -6.78 -6.90 0.58
C HIS A 46 -6.59 -7.52 1.96
N PRO A 47 -7.10 -6.91 3.04
CA PRO A 47 -7.01 -7.52 4.36
C PRO A 47 -7.91 -8.75 4.42
N SER A 48 -7.31 -9.91 4.65
CA SER A 48 -8.02 -11.18 4.67
C SER A 48 -7.20 -12.22 5.40
N PRO A 49 -7.84 -13.11 6.19
CA PRO A 49 -7.13 -14.24 6.77
C PRO A 49 -6.45 -15.13 5.74
N ARG A 50 -6.94 -15.13 4.50
CA ARG A 50 -6.33 -15.89 3.41
C ARG A 50 -4.94 -15.38 3.03
N ASN A 51 -4.59 -14.17 3.46
CA ASN A 51 -3.30 -13.58 3.17
C ASN A 51 -2.17 -14.09 4.07
N ASN A 52 -2.45 -14.98 5.01
CA ASN A 52 -1.42 -15.49 5.91
C ASN A 52 -0.27 -16.17 5.17
N ILE A 53 -0.57 -16.97 4.14
CA ILE A 53 0.46 -17.61 3.34
C ILE A 53 1.26 -16.57 2.57
N TRP A 54 0.57 -15.62 1.97
CA TRP A 54 1.21 -14.53 1.25
C TRP A 54 2.11 -13.71 2.17
N GLN A 55 1.64 -13.39 3.38
CA GLN A 55 2.43 -12.62 4.34
C GLN A 55 3.68 -13.39 4.79
N ALA A 56 3.57 -14.71 4.97
CA ALA A 56 4.71 -15.53 5.30
C ALA A 56 5.80 -15.48 4.22
N LYS A 57 5.38 -15.44 2.96
CA LYS A 57 6.30 -15.34 1.82
C LYS A 57 6.82 -13.92 1.59
N ASN A 58 6.19 -12.93 2.21
CA ASN A 58 6.53 -11.52 2.02
C ASN A 58 6.71 -10.84 3.38
N PRO A 59 7.77 -11.20 4.13
CA PRO A 59 7.97 -10.70 5.51
C PRO A 59 8.14 -9.18 5.59
N TRP A 60 8.56 -8.52 4.52
CA TRP A 60 8.68 -7.07 4.47
C TRP A 60 7.34 -6.38 4.71
N PHE A 61 6.24 -7.06 4.47
CA PHE A 61 4.91 -6.47 4.65
C PHE A 61 4.69 -6.06 6.11
N LYS A 62 4.91 -6.99 7.05
CA LYS A 62 4.75 -6.68 8.48
C LYS A 62 5.92 -5.90 9.05
N LYS A 63 7.12 -6.14 8.55
CA LYS A 63 8.32 -5.52 9.13
C LYS A 63 8.54 -4.08 8.69
N GLU A 64 8.15 -3.76 7.47
CA GLU A 64 8.43 -2.44 6.90
C GLU A 64 7.18 -1.69 6.50
N LEU A 65 6.30 -2.32 5.73
CA LEU A 65 5.16 -1.63 5.16
C LEU A 65 4.15 -1.21 6.21
N LEU A 66 3.71 -2.12 7.07
CA LEU A 66 2.70 -1.79 8.08
C LEU A 66 3.18 -0.73 9.06
N PRO A 67 4.43 -0.77 9.57
CA PRO A 67 4.93 0.33 10.40
C PRO A 67 4.96 1.67 9.68
N ASP A 68 5.36 1.69 8.41
CA ASP A 68 5.37 2.92 7.60
C ASP A 68 3.96 3.46 7.42
N LEU A 69 3.00 2.60 7.11
CA LEU A 69 1.61 3.00 6.96
C LEU A 69 1.06 3.60 8.25
N LYS A 70 1.33 2.93 9.37
CA LYS A 70 0.89 3.40 10.69
C LYS A 70 1.44 4.79 10.98
N GLU A 71 2.72 5.00 10.71
CA GLU A 71 3.36 6.29 10.94
C GLU A 71 2.76 7.39 10.07
N LEU A 72 2.50 7.11 8.80
CA LEU A 72 1.88 8.07 7.90
C LEU A 72 0.47 8.44 8.34
N VAL A 73 -0.32 7.44 8.73
CA VAL A 73 -1.68 7.68 9.21
C VAL A 73 -1.67 8.53 10.49
N GLN A 74 -0.75 8.24 11.41
CA GLN A 74 -0.61 9.03 12.64
C GLN A 74 -0.25 10.48 12.34
N LYS A 75 0.64 10.72 11.37
CA LYS A 75 0.99 12.08 10.95
C LYS A 75 -0.22 12.83 10.40
N ILE A 76 -1.01 12.16 9.57
CA ILE A 76 -2.20 12.77 8.98
C ILE A 76 -3.21 13.11 10.05
N LEU A 77 -3.44 12.21 11.01
CA LEU A 77 -4.41 12.40 12.07
C LEU A 77 -3.98 13.49 13.08
N SER A 78 -2.70 13.79 13.15
CA SER A 78 -2.18 14.77 14.10
C SER A 78 -2.11 16.19 13.55
N GLN A 79 -2.56 16.40 12.32
CA GLN A 79 -2.59 17.73 11.71
C GLN A 79 -3.69 18.63 12.22
#